data_0b88032727631d04379383d9559a6e55
#
_entry.id   0b88032727631d04379383d9559a6e55
#
_cell.length_a   1.000
_cell.length_b   1.000
_cell.length_c   1.000
_cell.angle_alpha   90.00
_cell.angle_beta   90.00
_cell.angle_gamma   90.00
#
_symmetry.space_group_name_H-M   'P 1'
#
loop_
_entity.id
_entity.type
_entity.pdbx_description
1 polymer ?
#
loop_
_entity_poly.entity_id
_entity_poly.type
_entity_poly.pdbx_seq_one_letter_code
_entity_poly.pdbx_strand_id
1 'polypeptide(L)'
;MGIVGGTGYTGSELLRLLLQHSKVDVVAVTSRNQVGKFIHKTHPNLRGFTSLKYISPDDLPKTDVLFLGLPHGAVASQIDEYAGTTNLLIDLSSDFRLRNPQDYVQYYQHNHERPDLLNDFVYGMPELYRKEIKNSNRIAVPGCTATGAILPLKPIVDAFNVSQVVIDAKVGSSASGAQSSAGTHHPERQGVVRSFKPSGHRHIAEMEQELNRTGSISLNFSPHAVELVRGIQSTIHVFMEDDYEEKDVWQHYLKAYKHEPFIRMVREKSGGYRFPEPKVVMGTNLCEIGFEKDPTTGRLVIMSAIDNLVKGASGQAVQCMNIALGLEESTGINQLGFHPI
;
A
#
# COMPACT_ATOMS: atom_id res chain seq x y z
N MET A 1 -17.60 -2.70 -12.43
CA MET A 1 -16.93 -2.36 -11.17
C MET A 1 -17.25 -0.93 -10.77
N GLY A 2 -17.34 -0.66 -9.47
CA GLY A 2 -17.57 0.65 -8.91
C GLY A 2 -16.37 1.19 -8.15
N ILE A 3 -16.18 2.51 -8.15
CA ILE A 3 -15.16 3.21 -7.38
C ILE A 3 -15.83 4.32 -6.57
N VAL A 4 -15.76 4.24 -5.25
CA VAL A 4 -16.20 5.31 -4.34
C VAL A 4 -15.02 6.18 -3.98
N GLY A 5 -15.19 7.51 -4.05
CA GLY A 5 -14.09 8.46 -3.80
C GLY A 5 -13.14 8.64 -4.98
N GLY A 6 -13.67 8.60 -6.20
CA GLY A 6 -12.91 8.64 -7.46
C GLY A 6 -12.12 9.93 -7.73
N THR A 7 -12.27 11.00 -6.94
CA THR A 7 -11.56 12.27 -7.14
C THR A 7 -10.18 12.34 -6.49
N GLY A 8 -9.86 11.41 -5.59
CA GLY A 8 -8.55 11.32 -4.94
C GLY A 8 -7.48 10.70 -5.83
N TYR A 9 -6.21 10.75 -5.40
CA TYR A 9 -5.10 10.13 -6.13
C TYR A 9 -5.23 8.60 -6.22
N THR A 10 -5.70 7.95 -5.17
CA THR A 10 -6.00 6.50 -5.19
C THR A 10 -7.09 6.17 -6.20
N GLY A 11 -8.18 6.96 -6.25
CA GLY A 11 -9.23 6.80 -7.26
C GLY A 11 -8.73 7.02 -8.68
N SER A 12 -7.86 8.02 -8.90
CA SER A 12 -7.20 8.27 -10.18
C SER A 12 -6.35 7.07 -10.62
N GLU A 13 -5.62 6.49 -9.69
CA GLU A 13 -4.73 5.37 -9.98
C GLU A 13 -5.51 4.07 -10.23
N LEU A 14 -6.59 3.81 -9.47
CA LEU A 14 -7.54 2.74 -9.76
C LEU A 14 -8.09 2.86 -11.18
N LEU A 15 -8.54 4.05 -11.57
CA LEU A 15 -9.05 4.31 -12.91
C LEU A 15 -7.98 4.04 -13.98
N ARG A 16 -6.74 4.51 -13.78
CA ARG A 16 -5.64 4.27 -14.71
C ARG A 16 -5.39 2.78 -14.96
N LEU A 17 -5.44 1.98 -13.90
CA LEU A 17 -5.21 0.55 -13.96
C LEU A 17 -6.42 -0.20 -14.54
N LEU A 18 -7.62 0.07 -14.03
CA LEU A 18 -8.84 -0.65 -14.40
C LEU A 18 -9.33 -0.34 -15.82
N LEU A 19 -9.14 0.88 -16.34
CA LEU A 19 -9.46 1.22 -17.74
C LEU A 19 -8.55 0.51 -18.75
N GLN A 20 -7.40 -0.03 -18.33
CA GLN A 20 -6.51 -0.83 -19.15
C GLN A 20 -6.63 -2.34 -18.87
N HIS A 21 -7.47 -2.72 -17.94
CA HIS A 21 -7.62 -4.11 -17.53
C HIS A 21 -8.53 -4.87 -18.49
N SER A 22 -8.02 -5.95 -19.11
CA SER A 22 -8.70 -6.67 -20.19
C SER A 22 -9.92 -7.51 -19.79
N LYS A 23 -10.21 -7.64 -18.49
CA LYS A 23 -11.25 -8.52 -17.95
C LYS A 23 -12.34 -7.80 -17.16
N VAL A 24 -12.27 -6.48 -17.05
CA VAL A 24 -13.19 -5.71 -16.21
C VAL A 24 -13.62 -4.40 -16.87
N ASP A 25 -14.82 -3.94 -16.54
CA ASP A 25 -15.35 -2.66 -16.96
C ASP A 25 -15.66 -1.78 -15.74
N VAL A 26 -15.21 -0.52 -15.77
CA VAL A 26 -15.57 0.49 -14.77
C VAL A 26 -16.90 1.10 -15.20
N VAL A 27 -17.95 0.88 -14.42
CA VAL A 27 -19.32 1.35 -14.73
C VAL A 27 -19.78 2.51 -13.86
N ALA A 28 -19.17 2.71 -12.70
CA ALA A 28 -19.55 3.75 -11.75
C ALA A 28 -18.34 4.35 -11.03
N VAL A 29 -18.28 5.66 -10.94
CA VAL A 29 -17.28 6.39 -10.16
C VAL A 29 -17.97 7.51 -9.41
N THR A 30 -17.92 7.48 -8.09
CA THR A 30 -18.67 8.46 -7.30
C THR A 30 -17.84 9.65 -6.87
N SER A 31 -18.50 10.78 -6.70
CA SER A 31 -17.98 11.98 -6.07
C SER A 31 -19.15 12.82 -5.52
N ARG A 32 -18.99 13.39 -4.32
CA ARG A 32 -19.99 14.33 -3.76
C ARG A 32 -19.95 15.70 -4.44
N ASN A 33 -18.76 16.15 -4.88
CA ASN A 33 -18.55 17.54 -5.32
C ASN A 33 -18.39 17.68 -6.85
N GLN A 34 -18.36 16.59 -7.62
CA GLN A 34 -18.09 16.61 -9.07
C GLN A 34 -19.16 15.88 -9.89
N VAL A 35 -20.35 15.64 -9.30
CA VAL A 35 -21.47 14.95 -9.97
C VAL A 35 -21.75 15.56 -11.33
N GLY A 36 -21.93 14.73 -12.35
CA GLY A 36 -22.21 15.10 -13.75
C GLY A 36 -20.98 15.56 -14.56
N LYS A 37 -19.83 15.82 -13.92
CA LYS A 37 -18.60 16.21 -14.64
C LYS A 37 -17.85 15.00 -15.15
N PHE A 38 -17.23 15.13 -16.32
CA PHE A 38 -16.37 14.09 -16.87
C PHE A 38 -15.14 13.86 -15.98
N ILE A 39 -14.78 12.59 -15.76
CA ILE A 39 -13.66 12.16 -14.92
C ILE A 39 -12.34 12.80 -15.35
N HIS A 40 -12.12 12.91 -16.67
CA HIS A 40 -10.90 13.52 -17.22
C HIS A 40 -10.76 15.03 -16.91
N LYS A 41 -11.79 15.69 -16.38
CA LYS A 41 -11.67 17.09 -15.90
C LYS A 41 -10.93 17.17 -14.56
N THR A 42 -11.00 16.11 -13.77
CA THR A 42 -10.24 15.96 -12.51
C THR A 42 -8.91 15.25 -12.75
N HIS A 43 -8.91 14.25 -13.64
CA HIS A 43 -7.76 13.40 -13.97
C HIS A 43 -7.38 13.54 -15.44
N PRO A 44 -6.60 14.58 -15.81
CA PRO A 44 -6.33 14.94 -17.21
C PRO A 44 -5.59 13.89 -18.01
N ASN A 45 -4.86 12.99 -17.35
CA ASN A 45 -4.19 11.82 -17.94
C ASN A 45 -5.17 10.79 -18.53
N LEU A 46 -6.46 10.85 -18.16
CA LEU A 46 -7.51 9.96 -18.67
C LEU A 46 -8.28 10.57 -19.86
N ARG A 47 -7.83 11.71 -20.38
CA ARG A 47 -8.46 12.38 -21.53
C ARG A 47 -8.40 11.48 -22.77
N GLY A 48 -9.54 11.22 -23.39
CA GLY A 48 -9.64 10.34 -24.57
C GLY A 48 -9.73 8.83 -24.25
N PHE A 49 -9.48 8.42 -23.01
CA PHE A 49 -9.59 7.01 -22.59
C PHE A 49 -10.95 6.67 -22.00
N THR A 50 -11.69 7.65 -21.49
CA THR A 50 -13.02 7.42 -20.93
C THR A 50 -13.93 8.62 -21.11
N SER A 51 -15.22 8.35 -21.31
CA SER A 51 -16.32 9.33 -21.31
C SER A 51 -17.16 9.27 -20.01
N LEU A 52 -16.73 8.50 -19.02
CA LEU A 52 -17.42 8.38 -17.74
C LEU A 52 -17.54 9.74 -17.04
N LYS A 53 -18.65 9.93 -16.35
CA LYS A 53 -18.92 11.06 -15.47
C LYS A 53 -19.02 10.58 -14.05
N TYR A 54 -18.72 11.47 -13.11
CA TYR A 54 -19.00 11.20 -11.70
C TYR A 54 -20.50 11.15 -11.45
N ILE A 55 -20.92 10.18 -10.65
CA ILE A 55 -22.28 10.05 -10.11
C ILE A 55 -22.30 10.38 -8.62
N SER A 56 -23.49 10.61 -8.06
CA SER A 56 -23.66 10.69 -6.60
C SER A 56 -23.37 9.33 -5.95
N PRO A 57 -22.82 9.27 -4.73
CA PRO A 57 -22.79 8.03 -3.95
C PRO A 57 -24.17 7.37 -3.82
N ASP A 58 -25.25 8.17 -3.70
CA ASP A 58 -26.63 7.70 -3.58
C ASP A 58 -27.15 7.00 -4.85
N ASP A 59 -26.53 7.27 -6.00
CA ASP A 59 -26.87 6.68 -7.30
C ASP A 59 -25.98 5.47 -7.66
N LEU A 60 -25.21 4.94 -6.69
CA LEU A 60 -24.29 3.83 -6.93
C LEU A 60 -25.06 2.57 -7.33
N PRO A 61 -24.87 2.03 -8.56
CA PRO A 61 -25.54 0.80 -8.98
C PRO A 61 -24.89 -0.41 -8.30
N LYS A 62 -25.60 -1.54 -8.31
CA LYS A 62 -25.00 -2.83 -7.95
C LYS A 62 -23.83 -3.15 -8.89
N THR A 63 -22.73 -3.61 -8.31
CA THR A 63 -21.50 -3.97 -9.02
C THR A 63 -20.94 -5.30 -8.52
N ASP A 64 -20.14 -5.99 -9.33
CA ASP A 64 -19.47 -7.22 -8.88
C ASP A 64 -18.36 -6.91 -7.87
N VAL A 65 -17.66 -5.78 -8.08
CA VAL A 65 -16.60 -5.30 -7.19
C VAL A 65 -16.75 -3.83 -6.92
N LEU A 66 -16.57 -3.44 -5.67
CA LEU A 66 -16.58 -2.05 -5.22
C LEU A 66 -15.27 -1.70 -4.50
N PHE A 67 -14.57 -0.69 -5.01
CA PHE A 67 -13.40 -0.11 -4.36
C PHE A 67 -13.79 1.11 -3.55
N LEU A 68 -13.37 1.16 -2.28
CA LEU A 68 -13.62 2.28 -1.38
C LEU A 68 -12.35 3.09 -1.17
N GLY A 69 -12.21 4.21 -1.87
CA GLY A 69 -11.09 5.16 -1.75
C GLY A 69 -11.47 6.40 -0.92
N LEU A 70 -12.06 6.18 0.25
CA LEU A 70 -12.54 7.24 1.14
C LEU A 70 -11.49 7.60 2.22
N PRO A 71 -11.60 8.79 2.83
CA PRO A 71 -10.81 9.14 4.01
C PRO A 71 -11.02 8.16 5.17
N HIS A 72 -10.05 8.13 6.08
CA HIS A 72 -10.14 7.32 7.30
C HIS A 72 -11.36 7.70 8.15
N GLY A 73 -12.02 6.70 8.73
CA GLY A 73 -13.23 6.85 9.54
C GLY A 73 -14.53 6.96 8.72
N ALA A 74 -14.44 7.11 7.39
CA ALA A 74 -15.63 7.33 6.57
C ALA A 74 -16.28 6.03 6.03
N VAL A 75 -15.55 4.93 6.02
CA VAL A 75 -16.05 3.65 5.51
C VAL A 75 -16.84 2.91 6.58
N ALA A 76 -16.35 2.88 7.81
CA ALA A 76 -16.97 2.13 8.89
C ALA A 76 -18.45 2.51 9.13
N SER A 77 -18.77 3.82 9.08
CA SER A 77 -20.13 4.34 9.26
C SER A 77 -21.11 4.00 8.13
N GLN A 78 -20.60 3.71 6.92
CA GLN A 78 -21.39 3.47 5.71
C GLN A 78 -21.23 2.03 5.18
N ILE A 79 -20.58 1.15 5.93
CA ILE A 79 -20.16 -0.17 5.44
C ILE A 79 -21.35 -1.05 5.02
N ASP A 80 -22.47 -1.01 5.74
CA ASP A 80 -23.64 -1.84 5.42
C ASP A 80 -24.29 -1.42 4.10
N GLU A 81 -24.29 -0.11 3.79
CA GLU A 81 -24.78 0.41 2.51
C GLU A 81 -23.92 -0.10 1.37
N TYR A 82 -22.59 0.05 1.48
CA TYR A 82 -21.66 -0.42 0.44
C TYR A 82 -21.69 -1.94 0.26
N ALA A 83 -21.72 -2.70 1.37
CA ALA A 83 -21.79 -4.16 1.31
C ALA A 83 -23.07 -4.67 0.64
N GLY A 84 -24.19 -3.92 0.73
CA GLY A 84 -25.45 -4.23 0.05
C GLY A 84 -25.41 -4.02 -1.48
N THR A 85 -24.39 -3.32 -2.01
CA THR A 85 -24.30 -2.97 -3.44
C THR A 85 -23.27 -3.79 -4.22
N THR A 86 -22.52 -4.69 -3.59
CA THR A 86 -21.45 -5.43 -4.26
C THR A 86 -21.30 -6.85 -3.74
N ASN A 87 -20.70 -7.72 -4.58
CA ASN A 87 -20.31 -9.08 -4.18
C ASN A 87 -18.91 -9.11 -3.54
N LEU A 88 -17.99 -8.25 -3.98
CA LEU A 88 -16.63 -8.11 -3.47
C LEU A 88 -16.35 -6.66 -3.12
N LEU A 89 -15.99 -6.41 -1.86
CA LEU A 89 -15.68 -5.10 -1.34
C LEU A 89 -14.18 -5.00 -1.02
N ILE A 90 -13.52 -3.98 -1.58
CA ILE A 90 -12.09 -3.73 -1.39
C ILE A 90 -11.91 -2.33 -0.79
N ASP A 91 -11.56 -2.28 0.47
CA ASP A 91 -11.36 -1.04 1.23
C ASP A 91 -9.90 -0.58 1.18
N LEU A 92 -9.68 0.64 0.71
CA LEU A 92 -8.38 1.31 0.69
C LEU A 92 -8.25 2.35 1.82
N SER A 93 -9.29 2.51 2.64
CA SER A 93 -9.21 3.31 3.87
C SER A 93 -8.39 2.57 4.94
N SER A 94 -8.33 3.12 6.14
CA SER A 94 -7.69 2.43 7.27
C SER A 94 -8.67 1.65 8.15
N ASP A 95 -9.96 1.72 7.82
CA ASP A 95 -11.01 1.39 8.80
C ASP A 95 -11.06 -0.10 9.17
N PHE A 96 -10.63 -0.99 8.28
CA PHE A 96 -10.70 -2.44 8.50
C PHE A 96 -9.34 -3.17 8.41
N ARG A 97 -8.22 -2.43 8.57
CA ARG A 97 -6.86 -3.01 8.48
C ARG A 97 -6.43 -3.76 9.74
N LEU A 98 -6.87 -3.28 10.90
CA LEU A 98 -6.44 -3.79 12.21
C LEU A 98 -7.48 -4.73 12.80
N ARG A 99 -7.03 -5.83 13.38
CA ARG A 99 -7.89 -6.85 13.97
C ARG A 99 -8.32 -6.49 15.40
N ASN A 100 -7.44 -5.76 16.11
CA ASN A 100 -7.71 -5.37 17.50
C ASN A 100 -8.31 -3.96 17.54
N PRO A 101 -9.55 -3.78 18.06
CA PRO A 101 -10.18 -2.47 18.14
C PRO A 101 -9.44 -1.47 19.05
N GLN A 102 -8.64 -1.93 20.01
CA GLN A 102 -7.84 -1.07 20.88
C GLN A 102 -6.72 -0.33 20.12
N ASP A 103 -6.24 -0.91 19.01
CA ASP A 103 -5.22 -0.26 18.18
C ASP A 103 -5.78 0.98 17.48
N TYR A 104 -7.10 1.02 17.21
CA TYR A 104 -7.75 2.25 16.71
C TYR A 104 -7.77 3.34 17.77
N VAL A 105 -8.02 2.99 19.03
CA VAL A 105 -7.95 3.95 20.13
C VAL A 105 -6.54 4.49 20.29
N GLN A 106 -5.54 3.62 20.26
CA GLN A 106 -4.13 3.99 20.46
C GLN A 106 -3.56 4.83 19.33
N TYR A 107 -3.76 4.40 18.06
CA TYR A 107 -3.07 4.98 16.90
C TYR A 107 -3.92 5.95 16.10
N TYR A 108 -5.25 5.83 16.13
CA TYR A 108 -6.18 6.71 15.42
C TYR A 108 -6.96 7.63 16.35
N GLN A 109 -6.86 7.46 17.69
CA GLN A 109 -7.46 8.29 18.71
C GLN A 109 -9.00 8.35 18.68
N HIS A 110 -9.64 7.28 18.23
CA HIS A 110 -11.09 7.11 18.26
C HIS A 110 -11.47 5.63 18.45
N ASN A 111 -12.65 5.40 19.00
CA ASN A 111 -13.24 4.05 19.01
C ASN A 111 -13.65 3.68 17.58
N HIS A 112 -13.46 2.41 17.21
CA HIS A 112 -13.94 1.92 15.93
C HIS A 112 -15.48 1.79 15.96
N GLU A 113 -16.16 2.29 14.92
CA GLU A 113 -17.63 2.31 14.88
C GLU A 113 -18.24 0.90 14.64
N ARG A 114 -17.49 0.01 13.97
CA ARG A 114 -17.93 -1.36 13.65
C ARG A 114 -16.85 -2.40 14.02
N PRO A 115 -16.51 -2.51 15.33
CA PRO A 115 -15.52 -3.48 15.79
C PRO A 115 -15.95 -4.93 15.55
N ASP A 116 -17.24 -5.18 15.43
CA ASP A 116 -17.86 -6.46 15.09
C ASP A 116 -17.42 -6.99 13.71
N LEU A 117 -17.06 -6.11 12.77
CA LEU A 117 -16.69 -6.47 11.39
C LEU A 117 -15.17 -6.55 11.12
N LEU A 118 -14.33 -6.21 12.09
CA LEU A 118 -12.87 -6.19 11.87
C LEU A 118 -12.31 -7.53 11.39
N ASN A 119 -12.84 -8.64 11.89
CA ASN A 119 -12.41 -9.98 11.51
C ASN A 119 -13.03 -10.51 10.21
N ASP A 120 -14.00 -9.80 9.65
CA ASP A 120 -14.60 -10.16 8.36
C ASP A 120 -13.72 -9.71 7.17
N PHE A 121 -12.81 -8.77 7.43
CA PHE A 121 -11.90 -8.27 6.41
C PHE A 121 -10.56 -9.02 6.41
N VAL A 122 -10.18 -9.51 5.25
CA VAL A 122 -8.84 -10.05 5.05
C VAL A 122 -7.86 -8.91 4.79
N TYR A 123 -6.71 -8.93 5.45
CA TYR A 123 -5.64 -7.98 5.20
C TYR A 123 -5.07 -8.20 3.80
N GLY A 124 -5.22 -7.22 2.93
CA GLY A 124 -5.01 -7.27 1.49
C GLY A 124 -3.54 -7.24 1.07
N MET A 125 -2.73 -8.14 1.60
CA MET A 125 -1.33 -8.35 1.23
C MET A 125 -1.18 -9.75 0.62
N PRO A 126 -1.24 -9.88 -0.72
CA PRO A 126 -1.24 -11.18 -1.42
C PRO A 126 -0.09 -12.09 -1.05
N GLU A 127 1.08 -11.55 -0.84
CA GLU A 127 2.30 -12.28 -0.49
C GLU A 127 2.19 -12.99 0.87
N LEU A 128 1.28 -12.56 1.75
CA LEU A 128 1.04 -13.16 3.06
C LEU A 128 -0.29 -13.91 3.15
N TYR A 129 -1.33 -13.45 2.43
CA TYR A 129 -2.73 -13.87 2.64
C TYR A 129 -3.44 -14.30 1.34
N ARG A 130 -2.69 -14.79 0.33
CA ARG A 130 -3.27 -15.16 -0.99
C ARG A 130 -4.44 -16.14 -0.90
N LYS A 131 -4.36 -17.14 -0.01
CA LYS A 131 -5.42 -18.15 0.15
C LYS A 131 -6.68 -17.56 0.77
N GLU A 132 -6.51 -16.71 1.77
CA GLU A 132 -7.57 -16.02 2.47
C GLU A 132 -8.24 -15.00 1.53
N ILE A 133 -7.47 -14.22 0.78
CA ILE A 133 -7.95 -13.27 -0.23
C ILE A 133 -8.80 -13.98 -1.29
N LYS A 134 -8.35 -15.15 -1.77
CA LYS A 134 -9.08 -15.93 -2.77
C LYS A 134 -10.49 -16.35 -2.30
N ASN A 135 -10.68 -16.53 -1.01
CA ASN A 135 -11.91 -17.01 -0.41
C ASN A 135 -12.72 -15.91 0.31
N SER A 136 -12.28 -14.66 0.20
CA SER A 136 -12.93 -13.52 0.87
C SER A 136 -13.72 -12.67 -0.10
N ASN A 137 -14.78 -12.06 0.43
CA ASN A 137 -15.53 -11.01 -0.25
C ASN A 137 -15.34 -9.62 0.40
N ARG A 138 -14.46 -9.51 1.40
CA ARG A 138 -14.10 -8.26 2.08
C ARG A 138 -12.60 -8.18 2.29
N ILE A 139 -11.95 -7.20 1.69
CA ILE A 139 -10.49 -7.05 1.70
C ILE A 139 -10.13 -5.63 2.13
N ALA A 140 -9.25 -5.50 3.11
CA ALA A 140 -8.70 -4.22 3.56
C ALA A 140 -7.26 -4.05 3.07
N VAL A 141 -7.03 -3.12 2.16
CA VAL A 141 -5.71 -2.88 1.55
C VAL A 141 -4.78 -2.18 2.54
N PRO A 142 -3.54 -2.67 2.73
CA PRO A 142 -2.55 -2.09 3.63
C PRO A 142 -2.23 -0.61 3.40
N GLY A 143 -1.70 0.04 4.42
CA GLY A 143 -1.08 1.36 4.27
C GLY A 143 0.22 1.29 3.49
N CYS A 144 0.50 2.33 2.68
CA CYS A 144 1.66 2.31 1.78
C CYS A 144 3.01 2.16 2.50
N THR A 145 3.23 2.84 3.64
CA THR A 145 4.48 2.68 4.40
C THR A 145 4.54 1.34 5.13
N ALA A 146 3.37 0.79 5.54
CA ALA A 146 3.28 -0.55 6.11
C ALA A 146 3.67 -1.60 5.05
N THR A 147 3.17 -1.49 3.83
CA THR A 147 3.55 -2.37 2.71
C THR A 147 5.06 -2.36 2.47
N GLY A 148 5.66 -1.16 2.38
CA GLY A 148 7.11 -0.99 2.16
C GLY A 148 7.99 -1.46 3.31
N ALA A 149 7.42 -1.69 4.50
CA ALA A 149 8.14 -2.21 5.66
C ALA A 149 7.86 -3.71 5.91
N ILE A 150 6.62 -4.14 5.80
CA ILE A 150 6.22 -5.52 6.11
C ILE A 150 6.83 -6.50 5.09
N LEU A 151 6.73 -6.21 3.80
CA LEU A 151 7.26 -7.11 2.77
C LEU A 151 8.76 -7.40 2.94
N PRO A 152 9.65 -6.40 3.11
CA PRO A 152 11.07 -6.72 3.31
C PRO A 152 11.38 -7.35 4.66
N LEU A 153 10.61 -7.09 5.71
CA LEU A 153 10.89 -7.58 7.05
C LEU A 153 10.36 -8.99 7.33
N LYS A 154 9.20 -9.33 6.74
CA LYS A 154 8.51 -10.59 7.10
C LYS A 154 9.37 -11.85 6.99
N PRO A 155 10.14 -12.10 5.91
CA PRO A 155 11.00 -13.28 5.83
C PRO A 155 12.11 -13.29 6.87
N ILE A 156 12.53 -12.12 7.34
CA ILE A 156 13.61 -11.98 8.31
C ILE A 156 13.12 -12.25 9.73
N VAL A 157 12.01 -11.62 10.12
CA VAL A 157 11.45 -11.83 11.47
C VAL A 157 10.86 -13.23 11.67
N ASP A 158 10.49 -13.91 10.58
CA ASP A 158 10.02 -15.30 10.64
C ASP A 158 11.20 -16.31 10.74
N ALA A 159 12.41 -15.89 10.37
CA ALA A 159 13.57 -16.77 10.26
C ALA A 159 14.62 -16.57 11.36
N PHE A 160 14.75 -15.37 11.87
CA PHE A 160 15.78 -14.97 12.81
C PHE A 160 15.21 -14.38 14.09
N ASN A 161 15.99 -14.48 15.18
CA ASN A 161 15.66 -13.84 16.45
C ASN A 161 16.01 -12.36 16.39
N VAL A 162 15.02 -11.54 16.07
CA VAL A 162 15.15 -10.08 15.91
C VAL A 162 14.75 -9.39 17.19
N SER A 163 15.66 -8.63 17.79
CA SER A 163 15.41 -7.85 19.01
C SER A 163 14.88 -6.45 18.71
N GLN A 164 15.42 -5.80 17.69
CA GLN A 164 15.04 -4.42 17.34
C GLN A 164 15.05 -4.18 15.84
N VAL A 165 14.10 -3.38 15.40
CA VAL A 165 14.02 -2.85 14.04
C VAL A 165 13.85 -1.34 14.08
N VAL A 166 14.66 -0.62 13.29
CA VAL A 166 14.52 0.84 13.09
C VAL A 166 14.28 1.10 11.60
N ILE A 167 13.16 1.72 11.30
CA ILE A 167 12.70 1.99 9.93
C ILE A 167 12.69 3.50 9.70
N ASP A 168 13.48 3.96 8.76
CA ASP A 168 13.49 5.34 8.27
C ASP A 168 12.92 5.36 6.84
N ALA A 169 11.72 5.92 6.69
CA ALA A 169 11.01 5.96 5.41
C ALA A 169 11.01 7.37 4.79
N LYS A 170 11.46 7.48 3.55
CA LYS A 170 11.36 8.68 2.70
C LYS A 170 10.07 8.57 1.90
N VAL A 171 9.17 9.55 2.06
CA VAL A 171 7.78 9.47 1.59
C VAL A 171 7.46 10.60 0.64
N GLY A 172 7.03 10.25 -0.57
CA GLY A 172 6.57 11.20 -1.58
C GLY A 172 5.28 11.93 -1.20
N SER A 173 5.08 13.13 -1.73
CA SER A 173 3.98 14.04 -1.37
C SER A 173 2.58 13.48 -1.68
N SER A 174 2.45 12.63 -2.70
CA SER A 174 1.17 12.01 -3.07
C SER A 174 0.60 11.08 -2.00
N ALA A 175 1.41 10.63 -1.04
CA ALA A 175 0.94 9.84 0.11
C ALA A 175 0.03 10.64 1.06
N SER A 176 0.05 11.97 0.97
CA SER A 176 -0.84 12.84 1.74
C SER A 176 -2.24 13.03 1.11
N GLY A 177 -2.49 12.43 -0.05
CA GLY A 177 -3.75 12.58 -0.80
C GLY A 177 -3.81 13.85 -1.65
N ALA A 178 -4.96 14.05 -2.34
CA ALA A 178 -5.16 15.15 -3.29
C ALA A 178 -5.55 16.48 -2.63
N GLN A 179 -5.97 16.45 -1.37
CA GLN A 179 -6.32 17.67 -0.65
C GLN A 179 -5.05 18.41 -0.21
N SER A 180 -4.93 19.65 -0.66
CA SER A 180 -3.80 20.50 -0.29
C SER A 180 -3.81 20.86 1.20
N SER A 181 -2.63 20.97 1.79
CA SER A 181 -2.43 21.41 3.16
C SER A 181 -1.21 22.34 3.23
N ALA A 182 -1.00 23.02 4.33
CA ALA A 182 0.19 23.85 4.53
C ALA A 182 1.48 23.04 4.28
N GLY A 183 1.56 21.81 4.78
CA GLY A 183 2.76 20.96 4.62
C GLY A 183 2.95 20.36 3.23
N THR A 184 1.93 20.40 2.35
CA THR A 184 2.00 19.91 0.96
C THR A 184 2.00 21.02 -0.07
N HIS A 185 1.89 22.29 0.35
CA HIS A 185 1.99 23.46 -0.51
C HIS A 185 3.38 23.53 -1.15
N HIS A 186 3.43 23.84 -2.47
CA HIS A 186 4.66 23.72 -3.24
C HIS A 186 5.90 24.39 -2.61
N PRO A 187 5.88 25.66 -2.17
CA PRO A 187 7.05 26.29 -1.54
C PRO A 187 7.52 25.59 -0.26
N GLU A 188 6.60 24.96 0.48
CA GLU A 188 6.88 24.21 1.71
C GLU A 188 7.35 22.77 1.45
N ARG A 189 7.14 22.28 0.23
CA ARG A 189 7.46 20.90 -0.14
C ARG A 189 8.71 20.77 -0.98
N GLN A 190 9.07 21.81 -1.76
CA GLN A 190 10.26 21.83 -2.57
C GLN A 190 11.53 21.79 -1.71
N GLY A 191 12.49 20.93 -2.06
CA GLY A 191 13.75 20.77 -1.32
C GLY A 191 13.63 20.20 0.08
N VAL A 192 12.41 19.77 0.51
CA VAL A 192 12.18 19.37 1.90
C VAL A 192 12.78 17.98 2.22
N VAL A 193 13.38 17.89 3.39
CA VAL A 193 13.60 16.66 4.17
C VAL A 193 13.06 16.93 5.57
N ARG A 194 11.87 16.43 5.88
CA ARG A 194 11.17 16.78 7.13
C ARG A 194 10.64 15.53 7.80
N SER A 195 11.08 15.24 9.02
CA SER A 195 10.40 14.27 9.87
C SER A 195 9.04 14.85 10.29
N PHE A 196 7.95 14.23 9.87
CA PHE A 196 6.60 14.73 10.16
C PHE A 196 5.88 13.95 11.27
N LYS A 197 6.36 12.76 11.60
CA LYS A 197 5.83 11.92 12.68
C LYS A 197 6.94 11.01 13.21
N PRO A 198 7.91 11.55 13.99
CA PRO A 198 9.10 10.80 14.42
C PRO A 198 8.80 9.61 15.32
N SER A 199 7.60 9.57 15.94
CA SER A 199 7.12 8.46 16.75
C SER A 199 5.60 8.35 16.69
N GLY A 200 5.05 7.15 16.98
CA GLY A 200 3.61 6.92 17.07
C GLY A 200 2.84 7.12 15.75
N HIS A 201 3.46 6.82 14.61
CA HIS A 201 2.78 6.84 13.32
C HIS A 201 1.79 5.66 13.22
N ARG A 202 0.56 5.92 12.74
CA ARG A 202 -0.53 4.93 12.71
C ARG A 202 -0.20 3.62 11.98
N HIS A 203 0.65 3.64 10.95
CA HIS A 203 1.06 2.41 10.22
C HIS A 203 1.96 1.50 11.06
N ILE A 204 2.46 1.94 12.22
CA ILE A 204 3.15 1.05 13.16
C ILE A 204 2.23 -0.07 13.64
N ALA A 205 0.94 0.21 13.84
CA ALA A 205 -0.03 -0.79 14.24
C ALA A 205 -0.13 -1.95 13.24
N GLU A 206 -0.10 -1.65 11.94
CA GLU A 206 -0.09 -2.68 10.89
C GLU A 206 1.23 -3.48 10.91
N MET A 207 2.37 -2.80 11.10
CA MET A 207 3.68 -3.46 11.21
C MET A 207 3.74 -4.37 12.43
N GLU A 208 3.29 -3.92 13.58
CA GLU A 208 3.23 -4.73 14.81
C GLU A 208 2.31 -5.93 14.64
N GLN A 209 1.12 -5.74 14.07
CA GLN A 209 0.17 -6.81 13.80
C GLN A 209 0.77 -7.94 12.95
N GLU A 210 1.57 -7.62 11.94
CA GLU A 210 2.08 -8.57 10.97
C GLU A 210 3.48 -9.12 11.31
N LEU A 211 4.31 -8.33 11.99
CA LEU A 211 5.71 -8.65 12.24
C LEU A 211 6.00 -9.05 13.69
N ASN A 212 5.28 -8.49 14.65
CA ASN A 212 5.57 -8.63 16.08
C ASN A 212 4.56 -9.51 16.82
N ARG A 213 4.24 -10.67 16.26
CA ARG A 213 3.22 -11.59 16.82
C ARG A 213 3.56 -12.12 18.22
N THR A 214 4.83 -12.16 18.57
CA THR A 214 5.31 -12.61 19.88
C THR A 214 5.47 -11.47 20.88
N GLY A 215 5.38 -10.22 20.44
CA GLY A 215 5.63 -9.04 21.28
C GLY A 215 7.09 -8.82 21.67
N SER A 216 8.03 -9.54 21.03
CA SER A 216 9.47 -9.52 21.39
C SER A 216 10.28 -8.47 20.61
N ILE A 217 9.76 -7.95 19.50
CA ILE A 217 10.49 -7.05 18.61
C ILE A 217 10.20 -5.59 18.97
N SER A 218 11.25 -4.80 19.22
CA SER A 218 11.12 -3.35 19.35
C SER A 218 11.05 -2.70 17.96
N LEU A 219 9.84 -2.35 17.49
CA LEU A 219 9.61 -1.69 16.21
C LEU A 219 9.64 -0.16 16.35
N ASN A 220 10.54 0.48 15.62
CA ASN A 220 10.70 1.93 15.58
C ASN A 220 10.53 2.43 14.14
N PHE A 221 9.63 3.39 13.94
CA PHE A 221 9.30 3.91 12.60
C PHE A 221 9.29 5.43 12.57
N SER A 222 10.09 6.01 11.69
CA SER A 222 10.22 7.45 11.50
C SER A 222 10.08 7.83 10.02
N PRO A 223 8.89 8.28 9.58
CA PRO A 223 8.69 8.73 8.20
C PRO A 223 9.15 10.18 8.00
N HIS A 224 9.78 10.42 6.85
CA HIS A 224 10.24 11.72 6.40
C HIS A 224 9.54 12.12 5.10
N ALA A 225 9.01 13.32 5.06
CA ALA A 225 8.57 13.98 3.85
C ALA A 225 9.80 14.39 3.04
N VAL A 226 9.86 14.00 1.76
CA VAL A 226 10.91 14.39 0.82
C VAL A 226 10.29 14.98 -0.45
N GLU A 227 11.09 15.62 -1.28
CA GLU A 227 10.62 16.34 -2.48
C GLU A 227 9.96 15.45 -3.54
N LEU A 228 10.10 14.13 -3.46
CA LEU A 228 9.44 13.20 -4.39
C LEU A 228 7.93 13.42 -4.44
N VAL A 229 7.34 13.32 -5.64
CA VAL A 229 5.89 13.28 -5.80
C VAL A 229 5.36 11.88 -5.48
N ARG A 230 5.94 10.84 -6.08
CA ARG A 230 5.57 9.43 -5.89
C ARG A 230 6.75 8.64 -5.35
N GLY A 231 6.43 7.62 -4.61
CA GLY A 231 7.35 6.62 -4.11
C GLY A 231 7.59 6.69 -2.61
N ILE A 232 7.93 5.54 -2.08
CA ILE A 232 8.42 5.36 -0.71
C ILE A 232 9.70 4.55 -0.79
N GLN A 233 10.75 5.03 -0.13
CA GLN A 233 11.95 4.26 0.15
C GLN A 233 12.06 4.06 1.64
N SER A 234 12.17 2.81 2.09
CA SER A 234 12.47 2.48 3.48
C SER A 234 13.93 2.01 3.60
N THR A 235 14.66 2.60 4.55
CA THR A 235 15.94 2.10 5.03
C THR A 235 15.68 1.49 6.40
N ILE A 236 15.93 0.20 6.53
CA ILE A 236 15.53 -0.60 7.67
C ILE A 236 16.78 -1.20 8.31
N HIS A 237 17.03 -0.88 9.56
CA HIS A 237 18.10 -1.45 10.36
C HIS A 237 17.53 -2.55 11.24
N VAL A 238 18.05 -3.78 11.06
CA VAL A 238 17.61 -4.95 11.81
C VAL A 238 18.74 -5.40 12.72
N PHE A 239 18.45 -5.53 14.02
CA PHE A 239 19.35 -6.01 15.03
C PHE A 239 18.93 -7.43 15.42
N MET A 240 19.75 -8.39 15.03
CA MET A 240 19.53 -9.82 15.28
C MET A 240 20.41 -10.30 16.44
N GLU A 241 19.89 -11.24 17.22
CA GLU A 241 20.65 -11.92 18.28
C GLU A 241 21.40 -13.15 17.72
N ASP A 242 20.94 -13.68 16.60
CA ASP A 242 21.55 -14.81 15.92
C ASP A 242 22.80 -14.40 15.14
N ASP A 243 23.78 -15.30 15.08
CA ASP A 243 24.87 -15.20 14.10
C ASP A 243 24.35 -15.65 12.73
N TYR A 244 24.66 -14.90 11.66
CA TYR A 244 24.16 -15.18 10.33
C TYR A 244 25.14 -14.74 9.24
N GLU A 245 25.00 -15.33 8.07
CA GLU A 245 25.71 -14.96 6.85
C GLU A 245 24.73 -14.31 5.84
N GLU A 246 25.23 -13.47 4.95
CA GLU A 246 24.39 -12.90 3.88
C GLU A 246 23.67 -13.96 3.03
N LYS A 247 24.30 -15.13 2.81
CA LYS A 247 23.70 -16.24 2.08
C LYS A 247 22.43 -16.77 2.75
N ASP A 248 22.37 -16.74 4.09
CA ASP A 248 21.21 -17.22 4.85
C ASP A 248 20.02 -16.26 4.64
N VAL A 249 20.29 -14.95 4.68
CA VAL A 249 19.31 -13.92 4.35
C VAL A 249 18.76 -14.10 2.92
N TRP A 250 19.64 -14.33 1.94
CA TRP A 250 19.24 -14.62 0.56
C TRP A 250 18.35 -15.85 0.45
N GLN A 251 18.66 -16.93 1.16
CA GLN A 251 17.87 -18.16 1.15
C GLN A 251 16.45 -17.93 1.65
N HIS A 252 16.28 -17.14 2.73
CA HIS A 252 14.97 -16.82 3.29
C HIS A 252 14.14 -15.94 2.33
N TYR A 253 14.73 -14.94 1.70
CA TYR A 253 14.04 -14.15 0.67
C TYR A 253 13.65 -14.99 -0.54
N LEU A 254 14.54 -15.82 -1.05
CA LEU A 254 14.23 -16.70 -2.18
C LEU A 254 13.14 -17.71 -1.83
N LYS A 255 13.16 -18.28 -0.64
CA LYS A 255 12.11 -19.19 -0.15
C LYS A 255 10.76 -18.49 -0.10
N ALA A 256 10.72 -17.26 0.39
CA ALA A 256 9.49 -16.48 0.54
C ALA A 256 8.97 -15.96 -0.81
N TYR A 257 9.85 -15.45 -1.69
CA TYR A 257 9.45 -14.55 -2.76
C TYR A 257 9.80 -14.99 -4.18
N LYS A 258 10.45 -16.15 -4.40
CA LYS A 258 10.84 -16.60 -5.75
C LYS A 258 9.67 -16.76 -6.74
N HIS A 259 8.45 -16.90 -6.24
CA HIS A 259 7.24 -17.07 -7.05
C HIS A 259 6.29 -15.87 -6.95
N GLU A 260 6.69 -14.80 -6.26
CA GLU A 260 5.89 -13.60 -6.10
C GLU A 260 6.08 -12.65 -7.29
N PRO A 261 5.03 -12.42 -8.11
CA PRO A 261 5.19 -11.68 -9.37
C PRO A 261 5.56 -10.20 -9.16
N PHE A 262 5.30 -9.65 -7.98
CA PHE A 262 5.51 -8.24 -7.70
C PHE A 262 6.58 -7.97 -6.63
N ILE A 263 7.37 -8.98 -6.26
CA ILE A 263 8.57 -8.79 -5.44
C ILE A 263 9.80 -8.98 -6.32
N ARG A 264 10.68 -7.97 -6.32
CA ARG A 264 11.93 -8.00 -7.07
C ARG A 264 13.12 -7.83 -6.12
N MET A 265 13.97 -8.86 -6.04
CA MET A 265 15.22 -8.78 -5.28
C MET A 265 16.28 -8.07 -6.11
N VAL A 266 16.85 -6.97 -5.57
CA VAL A 266 17.95 -6.24 -6.22
C VAL A 266 19.29 -6.80 -5.70
N ARG A 267 20.13 -7.28 -6.63
CA ARG A 267 21.40 -7.95 -6.33
C ARG A 267 22.57 -7.40 -7.16
N GLU A 268 22.52 -6.14 -7.51
CA GLU A 268 23.59 -5.52 -8.27
C GLU A 268 24.80 -5.26 -7.37
N LYS A 269 25.99 -5.60 -7.87
CA LYS A 269 27.26 -5.44 -7.10
C LYS A 269 27.83 -4.03 -7.20
N SER A 270 27.44 -3.29 -8.22
CA SER A 270 27.99 -1.96 -8.52
C SER A 270 27.02 -1.12 -9.34
N GLY A 271 27.30 0.17 -9.48
CA GLY A 271 26.48 1.10 -10.24
C GLY A 271 25.50 1.89 -9.38
N GLY A 272 24.82 2.86 -9.99
CA GLY A 272 23.89 3.77 -9.30
C GLY A 272 22.62 3.08 -8.77
N TYR A 273 22.18 2.02 -9.46
CA TYR A 273 20.94 1.30 -9.13
C TYR A 273 21.19 -0.04 -8.40
N ARG A 274 22.28 -0.13 -7.64
CA ARG A 274 22.61 -1.33 -6.89
C ARG A 274 21.70 -1.61 -5.69
N PHE A 275 20.91 -0.63 -5.29
CA PHE A 275 19.89 -0.74 -4.25
C PHE A 275 18.53 -0.24 -4.75
N PRO A 276 17.43 -0.69 -4.12
CA PRO A 276 16.08 -0.23 -4.44
C PRO A 276 15.92 1.28 -4.38
N GLU A 277 15.23 1.83 -5.37
CA GLU A 277 14.99 3.26 -5.45
C GLU A 277 13.58 3.54 -6.02
N PRO A 278 12.80 4.49 -5.44
CA PRO A 278 11.43 4.76 -5.85
C PRO A 278 11.29 5.14 -7.33
N LYS A 279 12.30 5.80 -7.89
CA LYS A 279 12.33 6.23 -9.29
C LYS A 279 12.20 5.04 -10.27
N VAL A 280 12.81 3.90 -9.93
CA VAL A 280 12.80 2.68 -10.78
C VAL A 280 11.45 1.99 -10.77
N VAL A 281 10.72 2.02 -9.65
CA VAL A 281 9.44 1.32 -9.47
C VAL A 281 8.22 2.22 -9.67
N MET A 282 8.41 3.50 -9.99
CA MET A 282 7.32 4.46 -10.19
C MET A 282 6.34 3.99 -11.27
N GLY A 283 5.05 4.00 -10.95
CA GLY A 283 3.96 3.57 -11.84
C GLY A 283 3.79 2.06 -11.96
N THR A 284 4.59 1.25 -11.25
CA THR A 284 4.53 -0.23 -11.26
C THR A 284 3.96 -0.80 -9.96
N ASN A 285 3.49 -2.05 -10.00
CA ASN A 285 3.08 -2.79 -8.82
C ASN A 285 4.24 -3.53 -8.12
N LEU A 286 5.49 -3.14 -8.40
CA LEU A 286 6.66 -3.79 -7.84
C LEU A 286 7.01 -3.26 -6.45
N CYS A 287 7.45 -4.16 -5.59
CA CYS A 287 8.24 -3.87 -4.41
C CYS A 287 9.67 -4.38 -4.67
N GLU A 288 10.64 -3.48 -4.79
CA GLU A 288 12.04 -3.85 -4.81
C GLU A 288 12.59 -3.98 -3.39
N ILE A 289 13.40 -5.01 -3.18
CA ILE A 289 14.07 -5.30 -1.91
C ILE A 289 15.54 -5.57 -2.17
N GLY A 290 16.41 -4.90 -1.43
CA GLY A 290 17.85 -5.16 -1.40
C GLY A 290 18.36 -5.08 0.03
N PHE A 291 19.53 -5.68 0.30
CA PHE A 291 20.10 -5.62 1.64
C PHE A 291 21.62 -5.72 1.60
N GLU A 292 22.23 -5.32 2.70
CA GLU A 292 23.67 -5.41 2.97
C GLU A 292 23.89 -5.69 4.46
N LYS A 293 24.79 -6.61 4.78
CA LYS A 293 25.29 -6.81 6.15
C LYS A 293 26.42 -5.83 6.41
N ASP A 294 26.29 -5.02 7.46
CA ASP A 294 27.37 -4.15 7.90
C ASP A 294 28.52 -5.01 8.46
N PRO A 295 29.70 -5.03 7.82
CA PRO A 295 30.79 -5.91 8.21
C PRO A 295 31.40 -5.53 9.57
N THR A 296 31.17 -4.29 10.05
CA THR A 296 31.72 -3.80 11.30
C THR A 296 30.86 -4.15 12.50
N THR A 297 29.54 -3.98 12.34
CA THR A 297 28.57 -4.12 13.45
C THR A 297 27.75 -5.40 13.38
N GLY A 298 27.79 -6.11 12.25
CA GLY A 298 26.94 -7.28 12.02
C GLY A 298 25.47 -6.95 11.77
N ARG A 299 25.10 -5.65 11.74
CA ARG A 299 23.75 -5.19 11.52
C ARG A 299 23.29 -5.48 10.09
N LEU A 300 22.07 -5.99 9.92
CA LEU A 300 21.44 -6.09 8.60
C LEU A 300 20.78 -4.77 8.24
N VAL A 301 21.11 -4.22 7.07
CA VAL A 301 20.45 -3.04 6.51
C VAL A 301 19.65 -3.48 5.28
N ILE A 302 18.33 -3.32 5.35
CA ILE A 302 17.43 -3.66 4.25
C ILE A 302 16.92 -2.36 3.63
N MET A 303 16.93 -2.28 2.32
CA MET A 303 16.31 -1.20 1.56
C MET A 303 15.11 -1.75 0.80
N SER A 304 14.01 -1.00 0.79
CA SER A 304 12.88 -1.29 -0.08
C SER A 304 12.39 -0.05 -0.79
N ALA A 305 11.81 -0.25 -1.98
CA ALA A 305 11.19 0.82 -2.75
C ALA A 305 9.87 0.36 -3.37
N ILE A 306 8.85 1.20 -3.28
CA ILE A 306 7.53 1.00 -3.90
C ILE A 306 7.00 2.32 -4.46
N ASP A 307 6.09 2.24 -5.42
CA ASP A 307 5.18 3.36 -5.71
C ASP A 307 4.03 3.34 -4.67
N ASN A 308 3.91 4.41 -3.90
CA ASN A 308 2.91 4.51 -2.83
C ASN A 308 1.46 4.51 -3.31
N LEU A 309 1.19 4.85 -4.57
CA LEU A 309 -0.14 4.83 -5.17
C LEU A 309 -0.45 3.51 -5.88
N VAL A 310 0.58 2.75 -6.29
CA VAL A 310 0.40 1.47 -6.99
C VAL A 310 0.57 0.31 -6.01
N LYS A 311 1.79 -0.19 -5.76
CA LYS A 311 2.01 -1.29 -4.79
C LYS A 311 1.61 -0.90 -3.37
N GLY A 312 1.72 0.37 -3.02
CA GLY A 312 1.29 0.88 -1.72
C GLY A 312 -0.24 1.10 -1.58
N ALA A 313 -1.04 0.95 -2.66
CA ALA A 313 -2.49 1.23 -2.62
C ALA A 313 -3.24 0.55 -3.78
N SER A 314 -3.45 1.26 -4.90
CA SER A 314 -4.39 0.87 -5.96
C SER A 314 -3.94 -0.38 -6.73
N GLY A 315 -2.66 -0.54 -7.00
CA GLY A 315 -2.13 -1.74 -7.67
C GLY A 315 -2.31 -2.98 -6.81
N GLN A 316 -2.04 -2.87 -5.51
CA GLN A 316 -2.28 -3.97 -4.55
C GLN A 316 -3.77 -4.30 -4.43
N ALA A 317 -4.65 -3.28 -4.47
CA ALA A 317 -6.09 -3.48 -4.49
C ALA A 317 -6.55 -4.27 -5.73
N VAL A 318 -6.02 -3.93 -6.92
CA VAL A 318 -6.30 -4.67 -8.17
C VAL A 318 -5.69 -6.07 -8.11
N GLN A 319 -4.51 -6.25 -7.55
CA GLN A 319 -3.89 -7.57 -7.33
C GLN A 319 -4.80 -8.46 -6.45
N CYS A 320 -5.30 -7.94 -5.35
CA CYS A 320 -6.27 -8.63 -4.47
C CYS A 320 -7.57 -8.97 -5.21
N MET A 321 -8.10 -8.03 -6.00
CA MET A 321 -9.28 -8.26 -6.84
C MET A 321 -9.07 -9.42 -7.81
N ASN A 322 -7.94 -9.44 -8.51
CA ASN A 322 -7.64 -10.50 -9.47
C ASN A 322 -7.63 -11.89 -8.80
N ILE A 323 -6.99 -11.99 -7.64
CA ILE A 323 -6.95 -13.23 -6.84
C ILE A 323 -8.36 -13.64 -6.40
N ALA A 324 -9.14 -12.73 -5.84
CA ALA A 324 -10.49 -13.01 -5.34
C ALA A 324 -11.45 -13.44 -6.46
N LEU A 325 -11.28 -12.89 -7.67
CA LEU A 325 -12.08 -13.27 -8.86
C LEU A 325 -11.52 -14.48 -9.62
N GLY A 326 -10.39 -15.06 -9.17
CA GLY A 326 -9.74 -16.17 -9.87
C GLY A 326 -9.13 -15.78 -11.21
N LEU A 327 -8.82 -14.51 -11.43
CA LEU A 327 -8.11 -14.03 -12.61
C LEU A 327 -6.60 -14.22 -12.46
N GLU A 328 -5.87 -14.08 -13.58
CA GLU A 328 -4.41 -14.01 -13.55
C GLU A 328 -3.99 -12.78 -12.72
N GLU A 329 -3.18 -13.01 -11.69
CA GLU A 329 -2.83 -12.02 -10.65
C GLU A 329 -2.24 -10.72 -11.21
N SER A 330 -1.47 -10.83 -12.29
CA SER A 330 -0.77 -9.70 -12.93
C SER A 330 -1.62 -8.91 -13.94
N THR A 331 -2.84 -9.38 -14.25
CA THR A 331 -3.68 -8.73 -15.26
C THR A 331 -3.95 -7.27 -14.91
N GLY A 332 -3.66 -6.37 -15.85
CA GLY A 332 -3.90 -4.92 -15.72
C GLY A 332 -2.91 -4.17 -14.82
N ILE A 333 -1.94 -4.86 -14.20
CA ILE A 333 -0.97 -4.27 -13.26
C ILE A 333 0.49 -4.68 -13.53
N ASN A 334 0.79 -5.18 -14.72
CA ASN A 334 2.13 -5.61 -15.15
C ASN A 334 2.91 -4.54 -15.93
N GLN A 335 2.58 -3.26 -15.74
CA GLN A 335 3.25 -2.16 -16.41
C GLN A 335 4.73 -2.11 -16.04
N LEU A 336 5.57 -1.82 -17.02
CA LEU A 336 6.98 -1.50 -16.80
C LEU A 336 7.13 -0.07 -16.25
N GLY A 337 8.12 0.14 -15.43
CA GLY A 337 8.53 1.49 -15.01
C GLY A 337 9.09 2.31 -16.17
N PHE A 338 9.08 3.62 -16.00
CA PHE A 338 9.73 4.52 -16.96
C PHE A 338 11.24 4.63 -16.68
N HIS A 339 12.02 4.84 -17.74
CA HIS A 339 13.43 5.19 -17.62
C HIS A 339 13.90 5.91 -18.88
N PRO A 340 14.58 7.08 -18.78
CA PRO A 340 14.75 7.90 -17.56
C PRO A 340 13.47 8.64 -17.16
N ILE A 341 13.43 9.14 -15.93
CA ILE A 341 12.35 9.97 -15.37
C ILE A 341 12.97 11.26 -14.81
#